data_fe2a4546e832b422d2b3c8b8d760960a
#
_entry.id   fe2a4546e832b422d2b3c8b8d760960a
#
_cell.length_a   1.000
_cell.length_b   1.000
_cell.length_c   1.000
_cell.angle_alpha   90.00
_cell.angle_beta   90.00
_cell.angle_gamma   90.00
#
_symmetry.space_group_name_H-M   'P 1'
#
loop_
_entity.id
_entity.type
_entity.pdbx_description
1 polymer ?
#
loop_
_entity_poly.entity_id
_entity_poly.type
_entity_poly.pdbx_seq_one_letter_code
_entity_poly.pdbx_strand_id
1 'polypeptide(L)'
;MAKKTSSENWLRLACLVYDEFQPALLAILHNVIKDTSYIGLSQYGPDLYNELDKYRPQLTALVKRKILNRKQLDLILPACQSTNSSTFDITILTAVIRTCVNIPTPSSWDINSLDTNDTSIASYIVRGKEIRNKICHSQPSEIDDNTFATYWKEGGVVLNALHHKCDHNALLSKPLDNVE
;
A
#
# COMPACT_ATOMS: atom_id res chain seq x y z
N MET A 1 -33.53 6.50 -12.03
CA MET A 1 -32.47 7.42 -11.64
C MET A 1 -31.45 6.79 -10.68
N ALA A 2 -31.83 5.96 -9.71
CA ALA A 2 -30.90 5.36 -8.72
C ALA A 2 -29.69 4.60 -9.28
N LYS A 3 -29.84 3.84 -10.37
CA LYS A 3 -28.72 3.05 -10.95
C LYS A 3 -27.56 3.89 -11.51
N LYS A 4 -27.81 5.09 -12.01
CA LYS A 4 -26.76 5.95 -12.56
C LYS A 4 -25.89 6.51 -11.43
N THR A 5 -26.51 6.94 -10.35
CA THR A 5 -25.82 7.48 -9.17
C THR A 5 -24.91 6.43 -8.50
N SER A 6 -25.40 5.19 -8.35
CA SER A 6 -24.61 4.09 -7.77
C SER A 6 -23.38 3.75 -8.60
N SER A 7 -23.49 3.75 -9.94
CA SER A 7 -22.34 3.52 -10.83
C SER A 7 -21.31 4.67 -10.75
N GLU A 8 -21.76 5.92 -10.60
CA GLU A 8 -20.88 7.07 -10.41
C GLU A 8 -20.18 6.99 -9.05
N ASN A 9 -20.89 6.61 -7.99
CA ASN A 9 -20.34 6.39 -6.66
C ASN A 9 -19.24 5.31 -6.67
N TRP A 10 -19.52 4.18 -7.33
CA TRP A 10 -18.54 3.11 -7.49
C TRP A 10 -17.30 3.58 -8.23
N LEU A 11 -17.46 4.32 -9.33
CA LEU A 11 -16.33 4.85 -10.12
C LEU A 11 -15.46 5.80 -9.29
N ARG A 12 -16.06 6.73 -8.53
CA ARG A 12 -15.33 7.64 -7.65
C ARG A 12 -14.52 6.89 -6.58
N LEU A 13 -15.11 5.86 -5.98
CA LEU A 13 -14.38 5.03 -5.01
C LEU A 13 -13.27 4.22 -5.68
N ALA A 14 -13.48 3.74 -6.90
CA ALA A 14 -12.41 3.08 -7.66
C ALA A 14 -11.25 4.05 -7.96
N CYS A 15 -11.53 5.29 -8.37
CA CYS A 15 -10.50 6.32 -8.53
C CYS A 15 -9.76 6.58 -7.20
N LEU A 16 -10.46 6.72 -6.08
CA LEU A 16 -9.83 6.88 -4.77
C LEU A 16 -8.83 5.76 -4.45
N VAL A 17 -9.18 4.53 -4.81
CA VAL A 17 -8.33 3.36 -4.56
C VAL A 17 -7.13 3.30 -5.51
N TYR A 18 -7.36 3.48 -6.80
CA TYR A 18 -6.32 3.26 -7.82
C TYR A 18 -5.48 4.50 -8.09
N ASP A 19 -6.07 5.69 -8.03
CA ASP A 19 -5.39 6.94 -8.36
C ASP A 19 -4.75 7.60 -7.14
N GLU A 20 -5.20 7.26 -5.90
CA GLU A 20 -4.70 7.87 -4.69
C GLU A 20 -4.06 6.85 -3.72
N PHE A 21 -4.77 5.79 -3.35
CA PHE A 21 -4.27 4.86 -2.35
C PHE A 21 -3.10 4.01 -2.85
N GLN A 22 -3.13 3.53 -4.09
CA GLN A 22 -2.02 2.76 -4.66
C GLN A 22 -0.74 3.60 -4.79
N PRO A 23 -0.76 4.85 -5.30
CA PRO A 23 0.40 5.75 -5.27
C PRO A 23 0.91 6.06 -3.86
N ALA A 24 0.03 6.23 -2.88
CA ALA A 24 0.44 6.45 -1.49
C ALA A 24 1.22 5.25 -0.93
N LEU A 25 0.77 4.02 -1.20
CA LEU A 25 1.51 2.81 -0.83
C LEU A 25 2.87 2.72 -1.54
N LEU A 26 2.92 3.09 -2.80
CA LEU A 26 4.16 3.11 -3.57
C LEU A 26 5.15 4.14 -2.99
N ALA A 27 4.67 5.31 -2.59
CA ALA A 27 5.48 6.32 -1.91
C ALA A 27 6.02 5.81 -0.56
N ILE A 28 5.20 5.11 0.23
CA ILE A 28 5.65 4.47 1.48
C ILE A 28 6.76 3.47 1.20
N LEU A 29 6.57 2.58 0.23
CA LEU A 29 7.58 1.60 -0.14
C LEU A 29 8.91 2.27 -0.49
N HIS A 30 8.88 3.30 -1.32
CA HIS A 30 10.08 4.02 -1.76
C HIS A 30 10.73 4.82 -0.63
N ASN A 31 9.94 5.48 0.23
CA ASN A 31 10.49 6.30 1.31
C ASN A 31 11.15 5.45 2.40
N VAL A 32 10.62 4.27 2.70
CA VAL A 32 11.16 3.42 3.77
C VAL A 32 12.33 2.57 3.30
N ILE A 33 12.33 2.12 2.05
CA ILE A 33 13.52 1.47 1.47
C ILE A 33 14.70 2.44 1.37
N LYS A 34 14.45 3.75 1.20
CA LYS A 34 15.49 4.78 1.22
C LYS A 34 16.22 4.91 2.56
N ASP A 35 15.57 4.60 3.67
CA ASP A 35 16.14 4.74 5.02
C ASP A 35 17.24 3.70 5.32
N THR A 36 17.43 2.71 4.44
CA THR A 36 18.46 1.68 4.56
C THR A 36 19.78 2.01 3.84
N SER A 37 20.13 3.29 3.62
CA SER A 37 21.44 3.75 3.09
C SER A 37 21.54 4.03 1.60
N TYR A 38 20.46 4.04 0.82
CA TYR A 38 20.53 4.37 -0.61
C TYR A 38 19.70 5.60 -0.96
N ILE A 39 20.37 6.73 -1.07
CA ILE A 39 19.83 7.96 -1.67
C ILE A 39 19.52 7.65 -3.14
N GLY A 40 18.23 7.57 -3.50
CA GLY A 40 17.81 7.55 -4.89
C GLY A 40 17.49 6.21 -5.51
N LEU A 41 16.84 5.27 -4.78
CA LEU A 41 16.26 4.09 -5.46
C LEU A 41 15.28 4.53 -6.55
N SER A 42 15.67 4.28 -7.79
CA SER A 42 14.76 4.42 -8.94
C SER A 42 13.57 3.47 -8.76
N GLN A 43 12.41 3.86 -9.29
CA GLN A 43 11.26 2.95 -9.39
C GLN A 43 11.59 1.68 -10.18
N TYR A 44 12.71 1.69 -10.89
CA TYR A 44 13.21 0.64 -11.75
C TYR A 44 14.65 0.28 -11.39
N GLY A 45 14.98 -0.96 -11.54
CA GLY A 45 16.37 -1.35 -11.65
C GLY A 45 16.79 -2.45 -10.70
N PRO A 46 18.09 -2.80 -10.78
CA PRO A 46 18.68 -3.85 -9.98
C PRO A 46 18.73 -3.52 -8.49
N ASP A 47 18.76 -2.25 -8.10
CA ASP A 47 18.85 -1.85 -6.69
C ASP A 47 17.59 -2.24 -5.92
N LEU A 48 16.41 -1.94 -6.48
CA LEU A 48 15.15 -2.37 -5.87
C LEU A 48 15.07 -3.90 -5.82
N TYR A 49 15.49 -4.58 -6.90
CA TYR A 49 15.55 -6.04 -6.91
C TYR A 49 16.43 -6.57 -5.79
N ASN A 50 17.65 -6.06 -5.65
CA ASN A 50 18.62 -6.52 -4.65
C ASN A 50 18.10 -6.32 -3.22
N GLU A 51 17.40 -5.20 -2.95
CA GLU A 51 16.78 -4.97 -1.66
C GLU A 51 15.66 -5.98 -1.37
N LEU A 52 14.78 -6.22 -2.33
CA LEU A 52 13.67 -7.17 -2.18
C LEU A 52 14.15 -8.62 -2.15
N ASP A 53 15.26 -8.93 -2.83
CA ASP A 53 15.82 -10.29 -2.86
C ASP A 53 16.34 -10.76 -1.49
N LYS A 54 16.74 -9.85 -0.62
CA LYS A 54 17.09 -10.15 0.77
C LYS A 54 15.94 -10.87 1.52
N TYR A 55 14.70 -10.62 1.09
CA TYR A 55 13.48 -11.18 1.68
C TYR A 55 12.87 -12.32 0.85
N ARG A 56 13.63 -12.89 -0.11
CA ARG A 56 13.16 -13.98 -0.98
C ARG A 56 12.50 -15.14 -0.21
N PRO A 57 13.07 -15.65 0.90
CA PRO A 57 12.45 -16.75 1.65
C PRO A 57 11.06 -16.37 2.18
N GLN A 58 10.92 -15.15 2.75
CA GLN A 58 9.69 -14.64 3.32
C GLN A 58 8.64 -14.40 2.22
N LEU A 59 9.03 -13.77 1.10
CA LEU A 59 8.15 -13.55 -0.04
C LEU A 59 7.69 -14.88 -0.67
N THR A 60 8.58 -15.87 -0.76
CA THR A 60 8.22 -17.23 -1.23
C THR A 60 7.24 -17.91 -0.27
N ALA A 61 7.39 -17.69 1.04
CA ALA A 61 6.45 -18.21 2.03
C ALA A 61 5.03 -17.62 1.85
N LEU A 62 4.91 -16.36 1.39
CA LEU A 62 3.60 -15.76 1.08
C LEU A 62 2.90 -16.47 -0.09
N VAL A 63 3.65 -16.98 -1.06
CA VAL A 63 3.08 -17.79 -2.15
C VAL A 63 2.56 -19.12 -1.62
N LYS A 64 3.32 -19.80 -0.75
CA LYS A 64 2.86 -21.05 -0.09
C LYS A 64 1.61 -20.84 0.73
N ARG A 65 1.47 -19.66 1.35
CA ARG A 65 0.31 -19.26 2.15
C ARG A 65 -0.86 -18.71 1.29
N LYS A 66 -0.73 -18.67 -0.03
CA LYS A 66 -1.71 -18.14 -0.99
C LYS A 66 -2.06 -16.64 -0.77
N ILE A 67 -1.17 -15.88 -0.15
CA ILE A 67 -1.27 -14.43 -0.02
C ILE A 67 -0.83 -13.75 -1.32
N LEU A 68 0.21 -14.27 -1.96
CA LEU A 68 0.66 -13.94 -3.30
C LEU A 68 0.49 -15.15 -4.22
N ASN A 69 0.34 -14.93 -5.51
CA ASN A 69 0.47 -15.96 -6.52
C ASN A 69 1.87 -15.94 -7.16
N ARG A 70 2.19 -16.96 -7.97
CA ARG A 70 3.51 -17.06 -8.59
C ARG A 70 3.83 -15.90 -9.52
N LYS A 71 2.85 -15.43 -10.31
CA LYS A 71 3.04 -14.28 -11.20
C LYS A 71 3.36 -13.00 -10.43
N GLN A 72 2.73 -12.79 -9.28
CA GLN A 72 3.04 -11.65 -8.42
C GLN A 72 4.44 -11.73 -7.83
N LEU A 73 4.90 -12.91 -7.42
CA LEU A 73 6.28 -13.09 -6.98
C LEU A 73 7.27 -12.82 -8.13
N ASP A 74 6.97 -13.24 -9.35
CA ASP A 74 7.80 -13.00 -10.53
C ASP A 74 7.84 -11.50 -10.92
N LEU A 75 6.84 -10.69 -10.57
CA LEU A 75 6.90 -9.23 -10.69
C LEU A 75 7.82 -8.61 -9.62
N ILE A 76 7.79 -9.14 -8.40
CA ILE A 76 8.64 -8.66 -7.29
C ILE A 76 10.10 -9.04 -7.53
N LEU A 77 10.35 -10.28 -7.91
CA LEU A 77 11.69 -10.87 -8.10
C LEU A 77 11.80 -11.50 -9.50
N PRO A 78 11.83 -10.68 -10.55
CA PRO A 78 11.89 -11.16 -11.92
C PRO A 78 13.24 -11.81 -12.26
N ALA A 79 13.23 -12.73 -13.21
CA ALA A 79 14.44 -13.43 -13.67
C ALA A 79 15.50 -12.47 -14.27
N CYS A 80 15.08 -11.33 -14.81
CA CYS A 80 15.98 -10.29 -15.32
C CYS A 80 16.69 -9.48 -14.22
N GLN A 81 16.41 -9.74 -12.96
CA GLN A 81 17.00 -9.05 -11.80
C GLN A 81 16.81 -7.50 -11.83
N SER A 82 15.72 -7.05 -12.44
CA SER A 82 15.37 -5.63 -12.53
C SER A 82 13.90 -5.46 -12.22
N THR A 83 13.59 -5.07 -10.99
CA THR A 83 12.21 -4.91 -10.51
C THR A 83 11.64 -3.57 -10.93
N ASN A 84 10.37 -3.59 -11.37
CA ASN A 84 9.58 -2.40 -11.67
C ASN A 84 8.39 -2.30 -10.71
N SER A 85 8.51 -1.46 -9.70
CA SER A 85 7.46 -1.28 -8.69
C SER A 85 6.20 -0.57 -9.21
N SER A 86 6.26 0.11 -10.37
CA SER A 86 5.07 0.72 -10.98
C SER A 86 4.05 -0.33 -11.45
N THR A 87 4.47 -1.60 -11.59
CA THR A 87 3.58 -2.71 -11.93
C THR A 87 2.93 -3.37 -10.71
N PHE A 88 3.26 -2.93 -9.50
CA PHE A 88 2.75 -3.52 -8.28
C PHE A 88 1.32 -3.08 -8.01
N ASP A 89 0.41 -4.05 -7.93
CA ASP A 89 -0.93 -3.80 -7.43
C ASP A 89 -0.94 -3.61 -5.89
N ILE A 90 -2.08 -3.18 -5.34
CA ILE A 90 -2.24 -2.95 -3.90
C ILE A 90 -1.94 -4.22 -3.09
N THR A 91 -2.21 -5.41 -3.62
CA THR A 91 -1.92 -6.68 -2.95
C THR A 91 -0.42 -6.90 -2.83
N ILE A 92 0.31 -6.68 -3.93
CA ILE A 92 1.79 -6.77 -3.96
C ILE A 92 2.38 -5.71 -3.03
N LEU A 93 1.96 -4.44 -3.16
CA LEU A 93 2.46 -3.34 -2.33
C LEU A 93 2.27 -3.63 -0.84
N THR A 94 1.07 -4.04 -0.42
CA THR A 94 0.79 -4.39 0.97
C THR A 94 1.65 -5.56 1.46
N ALA A 95 1.82 -6.60 0.64
CA ALA A 95 2.63 -7.76 0.98
C ALA A 95 4.11 -7.42 1.11
N VAL A 96 4.65 -6.62 0.19
CA VAL A 96 6.04 -6.16 0.21
C VAL A 96 6.29 -5.23 1.40
N ILE A 97 5.44 -4.23 1.61
CA ILE A 97 5.57 -3.31 2.77
C ILE A 97 5.57 -4.10 4.07
N ARG A 98 4.61 -5.01 4.25
CA ARG A 98 4.53 -5.84 5.45
C ARG A 98 5.76 -6.71 5.69
N THR A 99 6.43 -7.15 4.62
CA THR A 99 7.49 -8.16 4.68
C THR A 99 8.88 -7.55 4.67
N CYS A 100 9.06 -6.51 3.87
CA CYS A 100 10.38 -5.97 3.54
C CYS A 100 10.66 -4.61 4.20
N VAL A 101 9.61 -3.98 4.77
CA VAL A 101 9.72 -2.64 5.33
C VAL A 101 9.65 -2.70 6.85
N ASN A 102 10.60 -2.05 7.51
CA ASN A 102 10.63 -1.97 8.97
C ASN A 102 9.69 -0.86 9.48
N ILE A 103 8.39 -1.08 9.34
CA ILE A 103 7.37 -0.22 9.95
C ILE A 103 6.84 -0.86 11.23
N PRO A 104 6.39 -0.06 12.22
CA PRO A 104 5.72 -0.59 13.40
C PRO A 104 4.57 -1.50 13.01
N THR A 105 4.58 -2.72 13.53
CA THR A 105 3.50 -3.68 13.29
C THR A 105 2.19 -3.14 13.84
N PRO A 106 1.08 -3.26 13.11
CA PRO A 106 -0.22 -2.90 13.65
C PRO A 106 -0.63 -3.91 14.74
N SER A 107 -1.64 -3.57 15.52
CA SER A 107 -2.25 -4.49 16.49
C SER A 107 -2.71 -5.80 15.82
N SER A 108 -3.12 -5.73 14.56
CA SER A 108 -3.41 -6.89 13.71
C SER A 108 -3.29 -6.54 12.24
N TRP A 109 -2.85 -7.53 11.42
CA TRP A 109 -2.94 -7.46 9.96
C TRP A 109 -4.28 -7.97 9.41
N ASP A 110 -5.18 -8.41 10.27
CA ASP A 110 -6.57 -8.72 9.95
C ASP A 110 -7.48 -7.60 10.46
N ILE A 111 -8.28 -7.05 9.55
CA ILE A 111 -9.19 -5.93 9.84
C ILE A 111 -10.19 -6.28 10.97
N ASN A 112 -10.62 -7.54 11.07
CA ASN A 112 -11.57 -7.97 12.08
C ASN A 112 -10.99 -8.00 13.50
N SER A 113 -9.66 -8.07 13.61
CA SER A 113 -8.92 -8.11 14.86
C SER A 113 -8.10 -6.83 15.10
N LEU A 114 -8.17 -5.87 14.17
CA LEU A 114 -7.45 -4.60 14.26
C LEU A 114 -8.11 -3.72 15.33
N ASP A 115 -7.30 -3.21 16.27
CA ASP A 115 -7.78 -2.20 17.21
C ASP A 115 -8.23 -0.93 16.47
N THR A 116 -9.44 -0.47 16.74
CA THR A 116 -10.00 0.74 16.14
C THR A 116 -9.23 2.00 16.50
N ASN A 117 -8.53 1.99 17.64
CA ASN A 117 -7.69 3.09 18.11
C ASN A 117 -6.24 3.02 17.60
N ASP A 118 -5.87 1.95 16.88
CA ASP A 118 -4.54 1.83 16.29
C ASP A 118 -4.36 2.90 15.19
N THR A 119 -3.46 3.84 15.43
CA THR A 119 -3.10 4.93 14.52
C THR A 119 -1.75 4.72 13.84
N SER A 120 -1.19 3.50 13.88
CA SER A 120 0.05 3.17 13.16
C SER A 120 -0.15 3.28 11.65
N ILE A 121 0.93 3.56 10.90
CA ILE A 121 0.88 3.57 9.43
C ILE A 121 0.39 2.22 8.89
N ALA A 122 0.81 1.14 9.52
CA ALA A 122 0.42 -0.22 9.14
C ALA A 122 -1.09 -0.46 9.33
N SER A 123 -1.71 0.11 10.38
CA SER A 123 -3.16 0.03 10.58
C SER A 123 -3.95 0.73 9.47
N TYR A 124 -3.47 1.87 9.00
CA TYR A 124 -4.08 2.57 7.86
C TYR A 124 -3.91 1.80 6.55
N ILE A 125 -2.79 1.10 6.35
CA ILE A 125 -2.61 0.20 5.21
C ILE A 125 -3.63 -0.94 5.24
N VAL A 126 -3.87 -1.54 6.40
CA VAL A 126 -4.89 -2.60 6.58
C VAL A 126 -6.29 -2.07 6.24
N ARG A 127 -6.66 -0.90 6.78
CA ARG A 127 -7.97 -0.27 6.52
C ARG A 127 -8.16 0.08 5.04
N GLY A 128 -7.14 0.67 4.40
CA GLY A 128 -7.20 1.00 2.98
C GLY A 128 -7.34 -0.25 2.09
N LYS A 129 -6.62 -1.32 2.41
CA LYS A 129 -6.77 -2.61 1.73
C LYS A 129 -8.20 -3.17 1.88
N GLU A 130 -8.80 -3.02 3.05
CA GLU A 130 -10.18 -3.46 3.28
C GLU A 130 -11.19 -2.67 2.46
N ILE A 131 -11.06 -1.34 2.40
CA ILE A 131 -11.89 -0.49 1.54
C ILE A 131 -11.77 -0.95 0.09
N ARG A 132 -10.54 -1.15 -0.40
CA ARG A 132 -10.31 -1.68 -1.74
C ARG A 132 -11.00 -3.02 -1.97
N ASN A 133 -10.92 -3.95 -1.02
CA ASN A 133 -11.56 -5.25 -1.15
C ASN A 133 -13.09 -5.12 -1.24
N LYS A 134 -13.70 -4.30 -0.38
CA LYS A 134 -15.14 -4.02 -0.42
C LYS A 134 -15.57 -3.46 -1.77
N ILE A 135 -14.83 -2.48 -2.31
CA ILE A 135 -15.14 -1.87 -3.61
C ILE A 135 -14.97 -2.88 -4.75
N CYS A 136 -13.89 -3.66 -4.77
CA CYS A 136 -13.62 -4.64 -5.83
C CYS A 136 -14.60 -5.81 -5.84
N HIS A 137 -15.20 -6.15 -4.70
CA HIS A 137 -16.18 -7.22 -4.59
C HIS A 137 -17.63 -6.73 -4.69
N SER A 138 -17.85 -5.42 -4.68
CA SER A 138 -19.19 -4.83 -4.87
C SER A 138 -19.53 -4.68 -6.35
N GLN A 139 -20.79 -4.90 -6.69
CA GLN A 139 -21.30 -4.52 -8.01
C GLN A 139 -21.47 -2.99 -8.09
N PRO A 140 -21.25 -2.35 -9.26
CA PRO A 140 -21.47 -0.91 -9.40
C PRO A 140 -22.87 -0.43 -8.99
N SER A 141 -23.88 -1.32 -9.05
CA SER A 141 -25.26 -1.04 -8.65
C SER A 141 -25.51 -1.14 -7.14
N GLU A 142 -24.52 -1.61 -6.35
CA GLU A 142 -24.69 -1.86 -4.92
C GLU A 142 -24.15 -0.70 -4.05
N ILE A 143 -23.43 0.25 -4.66
CA ILE A 143 -22.88 1.39 -3.93
C ILE A 143 -23.91 2.53 -3.90
N ASP A 144 -24.81 2.49 -2.94
CA ASP A 144 -25.73 3.59 -2.67
C ASP A 144 -25.01 4.81 -2.05
N ASP A 145 -25.73 5.91 -1.87
CA ASP A 145 -25.16 7.17 -1.36
C ASP A 145 -24.65 7.04 0.08
N ASN A 146 -25.27 6.22 0.92
CA ASN A 146 -24.85 6.02 2.30
C ASN A 146 -23.57 5.19 2.35
N THR A 147 -23.50 4.13 1.58
CA THR A 147 -22.31 3.27 1.43
C THR A 147 -21.15 4.08 0.85
N PHE A 148 -21.43 4.89 -0.18
CA PHE A 148 -20.45 5.81 -0.76
C PHE A 148 -19.92 6.80 0.29
N ALA A 149 -20.80 7.50 1.00
CA ALA A 149 -20.38 8.49 2.00
C ALA A 149 -19.51 7.87 3.09
N THR A 150 -19.85 6.64 3.52
CA THR A 150 -19.08 5.89 4.52
C THR A 150 -17.67 5.58 4.00
N TYR A 151 -17.55 4.94 2.83
CA TYR A 151 -16.25 4.55 2.28
C TYR A 151 -15.39 5.75 1.86
N TRP A 152 -16.04 6.82 1.37
CA TRP A 152 -15.35 8.07 1.02
C TRP A 152 -14.73 8.73 2.25
N LYS A 153 -15.48 8.79 3.34
CA LYS A 153 -14.98 9.33 4.62
C LYS A 153 -13.83 8.49 5.18
N GLU A 154 -14.01 7.17 5.24
CA GLU A 154 -12.98 6.24 5.72
C GLU A 154 -11.73 6.31 4.85
N GLY A 155 -11.87 6.30 3.53
CA GLY A 155 -10.78 6.41 2.57
C GLY A 155 -10.02 7.74 2.72
N GLY A 156 -10.74 8.85 2.90
CA GLY A 156 -10.13 10.16 3.15
C GLY A 156 -9.30 10.18 4.42
N VAL A 157 -9.78 9.56 5.52
CA VAL A 157 -9.00 9.45 6.77
C VAL A 157 -7.73 8.63 6.55
N VAL A 158 -7.84 7.51 5.85
CA VAL A 158 -6.69 6.65 5.53
C VAL A 158 -5.65 7.41 4.70
N LEU A 159 -6.07 8.05 3.61
CA LEU A 159 -5.16 8.77 2.72
C LEU A 159 -4.46 9.94 3.41
N ASN A 160 -5.20 10.76 4.16
CA ASN A 160 -4.61 11.86 4.92
C ASN A 160 -3.55 11.36 5.91
N ALA A 161 -3.83 10.24 6.60
CA ALA A 161 -2.88 9.67 7.54
C ALA A 161 -1.63 9.12 6.84
N LEU A 162 -1.77 8.48 5.68
CA LEU A 162 -0.65 7.96 4.90
C LEU A 162 0.22 9.10 4.34
N HIS A 163 -0.38 10.14 3.76
CA HIS A 163 0.35 11.29 3.23
C HIS A 163 1.11 12.01 4.33
N HIS A 164 0.45 12.36 5.43
CA HIS A 164 1.09 13.06 6.55
C HIS A 164 2.28 12.29 7.13
N LYS A 165 2.18 10.96 7.23
CA LYS A 165 3.27 10.15 7.75
C LYS A 165 4.39 9.94 6.73
N CYS A 166 4.10 9.93 5.44
CA CYS A 166 5.12 9.93 4.39
C CYS A 166 5.95 11.21 4.42
N ASP A 167 5.30 12.37 4.55
CA ASP A 167 5.98 13.67 4.59
C ASP A 167 6.84 13.80 5.85
N HIS A 168 6.34 13.34 7.00
CA HIS A 168 7.09 13.38 8.25
C HIS A 168 8.32 12.48 8.23
N ASN A 169 8.24 11.29 7.66
CA ASN A 169 9.39 10.40 7.49
C ASN A 169 10.41 10.96 6.47
N ALA A 170 9.97 11.65 5.44
CA ALA A 170 10.85 12.37 4.52
C ALA A 170 11.59 13.52 5.20
N LEU A 171 10.99 14.15 6.22
CA LEU A 171 11.62 15.20 7.02
C LEU A 171 12.61 14.65 8.05
N LEU A 172 12.36 13.45 8.60
CA LEU A 172 13.27 12.79 9.54
C LEU A 172 14.50 12.17 8.85
N SER A 173 14.44 11.92 7.55
CA SER A 173 15.56 11.40 6.75
C SER A 173 16.54 12.50 6.25
N LYS A 174 16.35 13.78 6.63
CA LYS A 174 17.37 14.79 6.42
C LYS A 174 18.48 14.58 7.45
N PRO A 175 19.75 14.34 7.02
CA PRO A 175 20.86 14.31 7.95
C PRO A 175 20.93 15.67 8.67
N LEU A 176 21.10 15.62 9.98
CA LEU A 176 21.53 16.76 10.79
C LEU A 176 23.00 17.07 10.48
N ASP A 177 23.27 17.41 9.23
CA ASP A 177 24.59 17.90 8.83
C ASP A 177 24.52 19.40 8.68
N ASN A 178 25.32 20.05 9.55
CA ASN A 178 25.73 21.46 9.55
C ASN A 178 24.76 22.45 10.22
N VAL A 179 24.87 22.48 11.55
CA VAL A 179 24.89 23.76 12.27
C VAL A 179 26.34 23.99 12.69
N GLU A 180 27.09 24.74 11.87
CA GLU A 180 28.21 25.52 12.32
C GLU A 180 27.73 26.85 12.88
#